data_2396f7c95e20fc2a2e2cd47dae171aad
#
_entry.id   2396f7c95e20fc2a2e2cd47dae171aad
#
_cell.length_a   1.000
_cell.length_b   1.000
_cell.length_c   1.000
_cell.angle_alpha   90.00
_cell.angle_beta   90.00
_cell.angle_gamma   90.00
#
_symmetry.space_group_name_H-M   'P 1'
#
loop_
_entity.id
_entity.type
_entity.pdbx_description
1 polymer ?
#
loop_
_entity_poly.entity_id
_entity_poly.type
_entity_poly.pdbx_seq_one_letter_code
_entity_poly.pdbx_strand_id
1 'polypeptide(L)'
;MKIGIIGVGLMGGSFALDFRSIYKNSKIYGFDVDIKNFQYSIDNKIVDELLSETNCKDLDFLIVSVPVHIIPDVVKKYLDFVGSNTLVIDLGSTKNSICNSLNDHPKRDQFLASHPIAGTENSGPKSAIKGLYTNSINIICCLLYTSPSPRDNTT
;
A
#
# COMPACT_ATOMS: atom_id res chain seq x y z
N MET A 1 -13.16 -10.21 -0.15
CA MET A 1 -12.22 -9.14 0.21
C MET A 1 -11.72 -8.47 -1.06
N LYS A 2 -11.71 -7.14 -1.10
CA LYS A 2 -11.29 -6.32 -2.25
C LYS A 2 -10.05 -5.52 -1.89
N ILE A 3 -9.03 -5.58 -2.70
CA ILE A 3 -7.76 -4.88 -2.46
C ILE A 3 -7.35 -4.11 -3.72
N GLY A 4 -6.83 -2.90 -3.53
CA GLY A 4 -6.19 -2.10 -4.55
C GLY A 4 -4.67 -2.11 -4.39
N ILE A 5 -3.93 -2.15 -5.49
CA ILE A 5 -2.46 -2.08 -5.52
C ILE A 5 -2.06 -0.96 -6.48
N ILE A 6 -1.35 0.04 -5.98
CA ILE A 6 -0.75 1.11 -6.79
C ILE A 6 0.75 0.86 -6.86
N GLY A 7 1.25 0.61 -8.07
CA GLY A 7 2.61 0.14 -8.32
C GLY A 7 2.67 -1.39 -8.28
N VAL A 8 2.40 -2.04 -9.41
CA VAL A 8 2.42 -3.53 -9.52
C VAL A 8 3.81 -4.06 -9.88
N GLY A 9 4.86 -3.47 -9.29
CA GLY A 9 6.24 -3.94 -9.41
C GLY A 9 6.56 -5.17 -8.56
N LEU A 10 7.83 -5.34 -8.18
CA LEU A 10 8.27 -6.43 -7.30
C LEU A 10 7.46 -6.45 -5.99
N MET A 11 7.43 -5.35 -5.26
CA MET A 11 6.82 -5.29 -3.92
C MET A 11 5.30 -5.42 -3.98
N GLY A 12 4.63 -4.57 -4.77
CA GLY A 12 3.17 -4.60 -4.90
C GLY A 12 2.66 -5.88 -5.54
N GLY A 13 3.35 -6.38 -6.56
CA GLY A 13 3.01 -7.66 -7.22
C GLY A 13 3.15 -8.85 -6.28
N SER A 14 4.25 -8.90 -5.50
CA SER A 14 4.45 -9.96 -4.49
C SER A 14 3.39 -9.90 -3.40
N PHE A 15 3.01 -8.70 -2.97
CA PHE A 15 1.91 -8.52 -2.01
C PHE A 15 0.59 -9.07 -2.56
N ALA A 16 0.29 -8.79 -3.83
CA ALA A 16 -0.90 -9.34 -4.49
C ALA A 16 -0.90 -10.87 -4.52
N LEU A 17 0.23 -11.49 -4.86
CA LEU A 17 0.38 -12.94 -4.89
C LEU A 17 0.21 -13.57 -3.50
N ASP A 18 0.82 -13.00 -2.47
CA ASP A 18 0.72 -13.47 -1.09
C ASP A 18 -0.72 -13.30 -0.57
N PHE A 19 -1.33 -12.13 -0.81
CA PHE A 19 -2.71 -11.86 -0.43
C PHE A 19 -3.69 -12.85 -1.06
N ARG A 20 -3.56 -13.12 -2.36
CA ARG A 20 -4.37 -14.11 -3.07
C ARG A 20 -4.19 -15.53 -2.52
N SER A 21 -3.00 -15.87 -2.06
CA SER A 21 -2.73 -17.18 -1.48
C SER A 21 -3.44 -17.42 -0.15
N ILE A 22 -3.64 -16.36 0.63
CA ILE A 22 -4.32 -16.37 1.93
C ILE A 22 -5.84 -16.23 1.73
N TYR A 23 -6.26 -15.32 0.87
CA TYR A 23 -7.66 -14.98 0.61
C TYR A 23 -8.06 -15.40 -0.81
N LYS A 24 -8.33 -16.67 -1.02
CA LYS A 24 -8.58 -17.30 -2.35
C LYS A 24 -9.70 -16.62 -3.16
N ASN A 25 -10.70 -16.04 -2.50
CA ASN A 25 -11.84 -15.36 -3.14
C ASN A 25 -11.64 -13.82 -3.15
N SER A 26 -10.41 -13.35 -3.06
CA SER A 26 -10.13 -11.92 -3.14
C SER A 26 -10.23 -11.39 -4.56
N LYS A 27 -10.69 -10.15 -4.69
CA LYS A 27 -10.63 -9.36 -5.92
C LYS A 27 -9.50 -8.35 -5.80
N ILE A 28 -8.56 -8.36 -6.72
CA ILE A 28 -7.37 -7.52 -6.70
C ILE A 28 -7.42 -6.55 -7.89
N TYR A 29 -7.47 -5.26 -7.57
CA TYR A 29 -7.38 -4.18 -8.55
C TYR A 29 -5.95 -3.65 -8.58
N GLY A 30 -5.41 -3.37 -9.76
CA GLY A 30 -4.05 -2.87 -9.91
C GLY A 30 -3.98 -1.58 -10.73
N PHE A 31 -2.98 -0.77 -10.44
CA PHE A 31 -2.61 0.38 -11.26
C PHE A 31 -1.09 0.50 -11.33
N ASP A 32 -0.56 0.75 -12.52
CA ASP A 32 0.83 1.11 -12.74
C ASP A 32 0.91 2.18 -13.82
N VAL A 33 1.85 3.12 -13.69
CA VAL A 33 2.08 4.16 -14.71
C VAL A 33 2.69 3.59 -15.97
N ASP A 34 3.45 2.48 -15.84
CA ASP A 34 3.94 1.72 -16.98
C ASP A 34 2.88 0.71 -17.42
N ILE A 35 2.26 0.99 -18.57
CA ILE A 35 1.21 0.14 -19.13
C ILE A 35 1.68 -1.29 -19.41
N LYS A 36 2.97 -1.51 -19.67
CA LYS A 36 3.53 -2.84 -19.88
C LYS A 36 3.57 -3.64 -18.59
N ASN A 37 3.92 -2.98 -17.47
CA ASN A 37 3.87 -3.58 -16.14
C ASN A 37 2.44 -3.96 -15.77
N PHE A 38 1.50 -3.04 -16.00
CA PHE A 38 0.08 -3.31 -15.72
C PHE A 38 -0.43 -4.47 -16.57
N GLN A 39 -0.18 -4.47 -17.90
CA GLN A 39 -0.63 -5.53 -18.79
C GLN A 39 -0.03 -6.90 -18.39
N TYR A 40 1.27 -6.93 -18.10
CA TYR A 40 1.91 -8.15 -17.60
C TYR A 40 1.21 -8.69 -16.33
N SER A 41 0.83 -7.79 -15.42
CA SER A 41 0.17 -8.17 -14.16
C SER A 41 -1.23 -8.76 -14.38
N ILE A 42 -1.96 -8.27 -15.37
CA ILE A 42 -3.25 -8.83 -15.80
C ILE A 42 -3.04 -10.22 -16.43
N ASP A 43 -2.14 -10.32 -17.41
CA ASP A 43 -1.89 -11.55 -18.17
C ASP A 43 -1.42 -12.70 -17.27
N ASN A 44 -0.66 -12.37 -16.21
CA ASN A 44 -0.16 -13.34 -15.25
C ASN A 44 -1.03 -13.46 -13.98
N LYS A 45 -2.22 -12.90 -13.97
CA LYS A 45 -3.19 -12.99 -12.86
C LYS A 45 -2.62 -12.51 -11.51
N ILE A 46 -1.69 -11.57 -11.53
CA ILE A 46 -1.22 -10.87 -10.35
C ILE A 46 -2.33 -9.96 -9.84
N VAL A 47 -2.96 -9.21 -10.76
CA VAL A 47 -4.17 -8.42 -10.52
C VAL A 47 -5.29 -8.85 -11.46
N ASP A 48 -6.53 -8.54 -11.11
CA ASP A 48 -7.72 -8.98 -11.87
C ASP A 48 -8.24 -7.89 -12.80
N GLU A 49 -8.19 -6.63 -12.37
CA GLU A 49 -8.77 -5.50 -13.10
C GLU A 49 -8.01 -4.20 -12.79
N LEU A 50 -8.26 -3.18 -13.62
CA LEU A 50 -7.73 -1.84 -13.39
C LEU A 50 -8.35 -1.20 -12.14
N LEU A 51 -7.48 -0.65 -11.29
CA LEU A 51 -7.89 0.21 -10.18
C LEU A 51 -8.39 1.56 -10.74
N SER A 52 -9.60 1.93 -10.39
CA SER A 52 -10.26 3.16 -10.81
C SER A 52 -10.81 3.92 -9.59
N GLU A 53 -11.16 5.19 -9.76
CA GLU A 53 -11.79 5.97 -8.69
C GLU A 53 -13.13 5.37 -8.25
N THR A 54 -13.82 4.69 -9.15
CA THR A 54 -15.11 4.05 -8.83
C THR A 54 -14.93 2.86 -7.91
N ASN A 55 -13.98 1.95 -8.21
CA ASN A 55 -13.80 0.75 -7.40
C ASN A 55 -12.96 0.98 -6.14
N CYS A 56 -12.24 2.12 -6.04
CA CYS A 56 -11.54 2.54 -4.82
C CYS A 56 -12.48 2.68 -3.60
N LYS A 57 -13.73 3.05 -3.81
CA LYS A 57 -14.69 3.28 -2.72
C LYS A 57 -15.07 2.01 -1.95
N ASP A 58 -14.93 0.86 -2.61
CA ASP A 58 -15.36 -0.43 -2.07
C ASP A 58 -14.20 -1.33 -1.63
N LEU A 59 -12.99 -0.78 -1.51
CA LEU A 59 -11.82 -1.54 -1.09
C LEU A 59 -11.81 -1.76 0.42
N ASP A 60 -11.34 -2.95 0.82
CA ASP A 60 -10.95 -3.22 2.20
C ASP A 60 -9.56 -2.65 2.47
N PHE A 61 -8.63 -2.80 1.51
CA PHE A 61 -7.24 -2.31 1.61
C PHE A 61 -6.79 -1.64 0.31
N LEU A 62 -5.97 -0.60 0.45
CA LEU A 62 -5.23 0.00 -0.65
C LEU A 62 -3.73 -0.02 -0.32
N ILE A 63 -2.95 -0.71 -1.13
CA ILE A 63 -1.49 -0.82 -0.97
C ILE A 63 -0.82 0.15 -1.94
N VAL A 64 0.05 1.00 -1.42
CA VAL A 64 0.84 1.97 -2.20
C VAL A 64 2.30 1.51 -2.24
N SER A 65 2.75 1.07 -3.40
CA SER A 65 4.05 0.46 -3.66
C SER A 65 4.76 1.12 -4.84
N VAL A 66 4.81 2.43 -4.82
CA VAL A 66 5.48 3.28 -5.82
C VAL A 66 6.81 3.81 -5.27
N PRO A 67 7.67 4.44 -6.10
CA PRO A 67 8.90 5.06 -5.59
C PRO A 67 8.63 6.02 -4.42
N VAL A 68 9.50 5.95 -3.40
CA VAL A 68 9.25 6.57 -2.08
C VAL A 68 8.98 8.08 -2.15
N HIS A 69 9.60 8.78 -3.10
CA HIS A 69 9.47 10.23 -3.24
C HIS A 69 8.08 10.69 -3.74
N ILE A 70 7.31 9.81 -4.38
CA ILE A 70 5.95 10.12 -4.85
C ILE A 70 4.85 9.54 -3.94
N ILE A 71 5.20 8.70 -2.97
CA ILE A 71 4.21 8.11 -2.05
C ILE A 71 3.36 9.17 -1.35
N PRO A 72 3.91 10.30 -0.84
CA PRO A 72 3.11 11.32 -0.16
C PRO A 72 1.95 11.83 -0.99
N ASP A 73 2.21 12.16 -2.25
CA ASP A 73 1.19 12.69 -3.16
C ASP A 73 0.17 11.63 -3.56
N VAL A 74 0.64 10.39 -3.80
CA VAL A 74 -0.23 9.28 -4.15
C VAL A 74 -1.15 8.92 -2.97
N VAL A 75 -0.63 8.79 -1.77
CA VAL A 75 -1.45 8.48 -0.58
C VAL A 75 -2.48 9.58 -0.33
N LYS A 76 -2.06 10.86 -0.36
CA LYS A 76 -2.95 12.00 -0.18
C LYS A 76 -4.11 11.97 -1.17
N LYS A 77 -3.80 11.81 -2.46
CA LYS A 77 -4.81 11.71 -3.53
C LYS A 77 -5.80 10.58 -3.29
N TYR A 78 -5.31 9.37 -3.00
CA TYR A 78 -6.18 8.20 -2.90
C TYR A 78 -6.99 8.14 -1.59
N LEU A 79 -6.52 8.76 -0.52
CA LEU A 79 -7.31 8.95 0.69
C LEU A 79 -8.61 9.73 0.41
N ASP A 80 -8.62 10.65 -0.56
CA ASP A 80 -9.84 11.34 -0.97
C ASP A 80 -10.86 10.42 -1.64
N PHE A 81 -10.40 9.40 -2.37
CA PHE A 81 -11.25 8.49 -3.15
C PHE A 81 -11.71 7.25 -2.40
N VAL A 82 -10.93 6.75 -1.44
CA VAL A 82 -11.29 5.52 -0.71
C VAL A 82 -12.50 5.69 0.19
N GLY A 83 -13.22 4.59 0.40
CA GLY A 83 -14.35 4.54 1.33
C GLY A 83 -13.92 4.68 2.78
N SER A 84 -14.88 4.93 3.67
CA SER A 84 -14.64 5.16 5.11
C SER A 84 -14.04 3.96 5.84
N ASN A 85 -14.18 2.76 5.30
CA ASN A 85 -13.69 1.52 5.91
C ASN A 85 -12.41 0.99 5.26
N THR A 86 -11.84 1.71 4.28
CA THR A 86 -10.62 1.28 3.58
C THR A 86 -9.39 1.66 4.40
N LEU A 87 -8.49 0.71 4.62
CA LEU A 87 -7.17 0.99 5.18
C LEU A 87 -6.16 1.18 4.04
N VAL A 88 -5.51 2.34 4.01
CA VAL A 88 -4.44 2.66 3.06
C VAL A 88 -3.09 2.37 3.70
N ILE A 89 -2.25 1.58 3.04
CA ILE A 89 -0.95 1.12 3.56
C ILE A 89 0.12 1.43 2.51
N ASP A 90 1.20 2.08 2.90
CA ASP A 90 2.37 2.22 2.04
C ASP A 90 3.47 1.21 2.38
N LEU A 91 4.31 0.89 1.38
CA LEU A 91 5.45 -0.02 1.53
C LEU A 91 6.81 0.69 1.41
N GLY A 92 6.84 2.01 1.52
CA GLY A 92 8.06 2.81 1.35
C GLY A 92 9.09 2.61 2.46
N SER A 93 10.37 2.81 2.13
CA SER A 93 11.48 2.63 3.06
C SER A 93 11.68 3.79 4.03
N THR A 94 11.17 4.99 3.72
CA THR A 94 11.26 6.18 4.58
C THR A 94 9.88 6.73 4.90
N LYS A 95 9.66 7.24 6.13
CA LYS A 95 8.34 7.61 6.62
C LYS A 95 8.15 9.09 6.92
N ASN A 96 9.23 9.82 7.19
CA ASN A 96 9.13 11.18 7.69
C ASN A 96 8.32 12.11 6.76
N SER A 97 8.67 12.17 5.48
CA SER A 97 7.96 13.01 4.51
C SER A 97 6.52 12.56 4.29
N ILE A 98 6.28 11.24 4.24
CA ILE A 98 4.95 10.66 4.04
C ILE A 98 4.03 11.04 5.20
N CYS A 99 4.47 10.78 6.44
CA CYS A 99 3.67 11.04 7.62
C CYS A 99 3.40 12.54 7.82
N ASN A 100 4.43 13.38 7.65
CA ASN A 100 4.28 14.83 7.79
C ASN A 100 3.31 15.42 6.74
N SER A 101 3.31 14.91 5.52
CA SER A 101 2.41 15.38 4.46
C SER A 101 0.93 15.09 4.74
N LEU A 102 0.65 14.16 5.66
CA LEU A 102 -0.70 13.68 5.97
C LEU A 102 -1.22 14.14 7.33
N ASN A 103 -0.42 14.89 8.12
CA ASN A 103 -0.80 15.27 9.48
C ASN A 103 -2.19 15.94 9.58
N ASP A 104 -2.51 16.79 8.63
CA ASP A 104 -3.77 17.54 8.61
C ASP A 104 -4.83 16.92 7.67
N HIS A 105 -4.58 15.72 7.15
CA HIS A 105 -5.53 15.08 6.23
C HIS A 105 -6.76 14.57 6.99
N PRO A 106 -8.01 14.87 6.54
CA PRO A 106 -9.24 14.47 7.24
C PRO A 106 -9.38 12.96 7.47
N LYS A 107 -8.77 12.15 6.59
CA LYS A 107 -8.78 10.67 6.67
C LYS A 107 -7.42 10.10 7.10
N ARG A 108 -6.66 10.86 7.90
CA ARG A 108 -5.34 10.43 8.38
C ARG A 108 -5.39 9.11 9.15
N ASP A 109 -6.49 8.87 9.86
CA ASP A 109 -6.76 7.64 10.63
C ASP A 109 -6.94 6.38 9.76
N GLN A 110 -7.20 6.55 8.46
CA GLN A 110 -7.27 5.46 7.49
C GLN A 110 -5.90 5.09 6.88
N PHE A 111 -4.82 5.77 7.26
CA PHE A 111 -3.49 5.52 6.73
C PHE A 111 -2.56 4.86 7.74
N LEU A 112 -1.95 3.75 7.33
CA LEU A 112 -0.93 3.02 8.07
C LEU A 112 0.42 3.13 7.35
N ALA A 113 1.37 3.82 7.97
CA ALA A 113 2.74 3.90 7.48
C ALA A 113 3.49 2.60 7.79
N SER A 114 3.91 1.88 6.77
CA SER A 114 4.51 0.56 6.89
C SER A 114 5.81 0.48 6.08
N HIS A 115 6.76 -0.30 6.58
CA HIS A 115 8.01 -0.63 5.89
C HIS A 115 8.33 -2.11 6.07
N PRO A 116 7.91 -2.98 5.16
CA PRO A 116 8.34 -4.37 5.18
C PRO A 116 9.83 -4.47 4.81
N ILE A 117 10.59 -5.15 5.66
CA ILE A 117 12.00 -5.43 5.40
C ILE A 117 12.07 -6.65 4.49
N ALA A 118 11.76 -6.44 3.23
CA ALA A 118 11.72 -7.44 2.18
C ALA A 118 12.13 -6.79 0.85
N GLY A 119 12.40 -7.60 -0.15
CA GLY A 119 12.78 -7.14 -1.48
C GLY A 119 13.99 -7.89 -2.00
N THR A 120 14.29 -7.66 -3.27
CA THR A 120 15.46 -8.17 -3.97
C THR A 120 16.07 -7.04 -4.81
N GLU A 121 17.19 -7.30 -5.45
CA GLU A 121 17.83 -6.37 -6.41
C GLU A 121 17.04 -6.21 -7.71
N ASN A 122 16.03 -7.06 -7.94
CA ASN A 122 15.22 -7.03 -9.15
C ASN A 122 14.04 -6.04 -9.04
N SER A 123 13.47 -5.68 -10.17
CA SER A 123 12.35 -4.75 -10.25
C SER A 123 11.29 -5.19 -11.27
N GLY A 124 10.13 -4.55 -11.23
CA GLY A 124 9.01 -4.81 -12.12
C GLY A 124 8.19 -6.04 -11.72
N PRO A 125 7.02 -6.25 -12.38
CA PRO A 125 6.08 -7.31 -12.03
C PRO A 125 6.60 -8.72 -12.37
N LYS A 126 7.55 -8.83 -13.31
CA LYS A 126 8.20 -10.12 -13.63
C LYS A 126 9.01 -10.67 -12.46
N SER A 127 9.43 -9.81 -11.57
CA SER A 127 10.20 -10.16 -10.37
C SER A 127 9.32 -10.43 -9.16
N ALA A 128 8.01 -10.24 -9.27
CA ALA A 128 7.06 -10.53 -8.20
C ALA A 128 7.09 -12.03 -7.86
N ILE A 129 7.24 -12.32 -6.58
CA ILE A 129 7.35 -13.69 -6.07
C ILE A 129 6.40 -13.92 -4.89
N LYS A 130 5.76 -15.07 -4.89
CA LYS A 130 4.97 -15.52 -3.76
C LYS A 130 5.89 -15.85 -2.58
N GLY A 131 5.50 -15.42 -1.39
CA GLY A 131 6.26 -15.67 -0.16
C GLY A 131 7.33 -14.61 0.14
N LEU A 132 7.40 -13.52 -0.63
CA LEU A 132 8.36 -12.45 -0.39
C LEU A 132 8.30 -11.90 1.04
N TYR A 133 7.10 -11.83 1.59
CA TYR A 133 6.85 -11.30 2.94
C TYR A 133 6.84 -12.37 4.02
N THR A 134 6.99 -13.64 3.68
CA THR A 134 7.01 -14.74 4.64
C THR A 134 8.23 -14.62 5.54
N ASN A 135 8.01 -14.58 6.85
CA ASN A 135 9.05 -14.39 7.88
C ASN A 135 9.82 -13.05 7.78
N SER A 136 9.32 -12.09 7.00
CA SER A 136 9.91 -10.75 6.98
C SER A 136 9.40 -9.90 8.15
N ILE A 137 10.25 -8.98 8.62
CA ILE A 137 9.85 -7.98 9.61
C ILE A 137 9.10 -6.86 8.90
N ASN A 138 7.98 -6.44 9.45
CA ASN A 138 7.28 -5.24 9.01
C ASN A 138 7.34 -4.17 10.10
N ILE A 139 7.95 -3.03 9.80
CA ILE A 139 8.02 -1.88 10.70
C ILE A 139 6.79 -1.03 10.46
N ILE A 140 6.02 -0.80 11.53
CA ILE A 140 4.85 0.09 11.51
C ILE A 140 5.23 1.38 12.26
N CYS A 141 5.13 2.52 11.56
CA CYS A 141 5.33 3.83 12.16
C CYS A 141 4.01 4.39 12.68
N CYS A 142 3.83 4.31 14.00
CA CYS A 142 2.67 4.88 14.69
C CYS A 142 2.93 6.36 14.99
N LEU A 143 2.75 7.25 14.02
CA LEU A 143 2.73 8.71 14.26
C LEU A 143 1.33 9.20 14.73
N LEU A 144 0.53 8.35 15.34
CA LEU A 144 -0.76 8.72 15.91
C LEU A 144 -0.65 9.38 17.30
N TYR A 145 0.54 9.43 17.88
CA TYR A 145 0.80 10.06 19.18
C TYR A 145 1.29 11.50 19.02
N THR A 146 0.42 12.39 18.59
CA THR A 146 0.66 13.85 18.67
C THR A 146 0.04 14.50 19.92
N SER A 147 -0.68 13.73 20.75
CA SER A 147 -1.06 14.19 22.08
C SER A 147 -0.05 13.66 23.09
N PRO A 148 0.64 14.52 23.84
CA PRO A 148 1.46 14.07 24.97
C PRO A 148 0.58 13.22 25.88
N SER A 149 1.07 12.02 26.21
CA SER A 149 0.40 11.20 27.21
C SER A 149 0.28 12.02 28.51
N PRO A 150 -0.84 11.89 29.26
CA PRO A 150 -0.91 12.50 30.59
C PRO A 150 0.24 12.11 31.51
N ARG A 151 1.02 11.06 31.16
CA ARG A 151 2.23 10.64 31.88
C ARG A 151 3.47 11.46 31.52
N ASP A 152 3.48 12.19 30.39
CA ASP A 152 4.63 13.00 29.98
C ASP A 152 4.66 14.37 30.67
N ASN A 153 3.63 14.70 31.45
CA ASN A 153 3.52 15.94 32.24
C ASN A 153 3.90 15.77 33.73
N THR A 154 4.50 14.65 34.11
CA THR A 154 5.05 14.51 35.48
C THR A 154 6.54 14.81 35.47
N THR A 155 6.89 16.07 35.65
CA THR A 155 8.17 16.52 36.18
C THR A 155 8.14 16.55 37.69
#